data_63f9f7886ab113d44d1a7d62e4d71201
#
_entry.id   63f9f7886ab113d44d1a7d62e4d71201
#
_cell.length_a   1.000
_cell.length_b   1.000
_cell.length_c   1.000
_cell.angle_alpha   90.00
_cell.angle_beta   90.00
_cell.angle_gamma   90.00
#
_symmetry.space_group_name_H-M   'P 1'
#
loop_
_entity.id
_entity.type
_entity.pdbx_description
1 polymer ?
#
loop_
_entity_poly.entity_id
_entity_poly.type
_entity_poly.pdbx_seq_one_letter_code
_entity_poly.pdbx_strand_id
1 'polypeptide(L)'
;MAKVLIVYFSRTGSTEKMAKYIAEGVRFTGSEVELKKVSKVKSEDDLNGYDAYIFGCPTYHREMTQNFKTFFFLAEKAELAGKAAGAFGSYTHSGDAPKVIADTMEFVLKMKMVNLGSFNALEGKLQKDDAEIVKACQDYGKAVAETV
;
A
#
# COMPACT_ATOMS: atom_id res chain seq x y z
N MET A 1 -8.56 -17.59 -5.06
CA MET A 1 -7.72 -16.57 -5.69
C MET A 1 -8.19 -15.19 -5.26
N ALA A 2 -7.28 -14.38 -4.78
CA ALA A 2 -7.63 -13.02 -4.33
C ALA A 2 -7.51 -12.01 -5.46
N LYS A 3 -8.20 -10.89 -5.32
CA LYS A 3 -8.07 -9.74 -6.21
C LYS A 3 -7.62 -8.56 -5.34
N VAL A 4 -6.42 -8.03 -5.61
CA VAL A 4 -5.77 -7.02 -4.75
C VAL A 4 -5.64 -5.71 -5.51
N LEU A 5 -5.97 -4.60 -4.83
CA LEU A 5 -5.76 -3.26 -5.36
C LEU A 5 -4.62 -2.59 -4.59
N ILE A 6 -3.64 -2.06 -5.32
CA ILE A 6 -2.56 -1.25 -4.73
C ILE A 6 -2.78 0.19 -5.19
N VAL A 7 -2.98 1.11 -4.22
CA VAL A 7 -3.11 2.54 -4.49
C VAL A 7 -1.89 3.24 -3.91
N TYR A 8 -1.20 4.04 -4.72
CA TYR A 8 0.03 4.66 -4.28
C TYR A 8 0.21 6.06 -4.86
N PHE A 9 1.05 6.82 -4.16
CA PHE A 9 1.62 8.07 -4.65
C PHE A 9 3.14 7.95 -4.64
N SER A 10 3.79 8.39 -5.71
CA SER A 10 5.25 8.39 -5.80
C SER A 10 5.70 9.71 -6.44
N ARG A 11 6.66 10.36 -5.80
CA ARG A 11 7.23 11.61 -6.32
C ARG A 11 8.50 11.34 -7.14
N THR A 12 9.40 10.51 -6.60
CA THR A 12 10.71 10.27 -7.19
C THR A 12 10.83 8.93 -7.88
N GLY A 13 9.78 8.10 -7.80
CA GLY A 13 9.78 6.76 -8.37
C GLY A 13 10.07 5.65 -7.38
N SER A 14 10.56 5.96 -6.18
CA SER A 14 10.91 4.92 -5.19
C SER A 14 9.69 4.19 -4.65
N THR A 15 8.65 4.92 -4.28
CA THR A 15 7.41 4.31 -3.80
C THR A 15 6.73 3.50 -4.92
N GLU A 16 6.83 3.98 -6.17
CA GLU A 16 6.32 3.24 -7.32
C GLU A 16 7.05 1.92 -7.51
N LYS A 17 8.38 1.91 -7.35
CA LYS A 17 9.15 0.65 -7.39
C LYS A 17 8.65 -0.32 -6.34
N MET A 18 8.43 0.17 -5.10
CA MET A 18 7.88 -0.66 -4.03
C MET A 18 6.54 -1.27 -4.45
N ALA A 19 5.64 -0.44 -4.99
CA ALA A 19 4.32 -0.90 -5.39
C ALA A 19 4.43 -2.02 -6.44
N LYS A 20 5.35 -1.87 -7.39
CA LYS A 20 5.57 -2.88 -8.43
C LYS A 20 6.12 -4.19 -7.88
N TYR A 21 7.10 -4.12 -6.96
CA TYR A 21 7.65 -5.32 -6.33
C TYR A 21 6.63 -6.01 -5.42
N ILE A 22 5.83 -5.22 -4.69
CA ILE A 22 4.74 -5.77 -3.88
C ILE A 22 3.73 -6.49 -4.78
N ALA A 23 3.40 -5.90 -5.93
CA ALA A 23 2.51 -6.53 -6.90
C ALA A 23 3.05 -7.86 -7.42
N GLU A 24 4.36 -7.94 -7.65
CA GLU A 24 4.99 -9.22 -8.04
C GLU A 24 4.74 -10.29 -6.99
N GLY A 25 4.92 -9.94 -5.71
CA GLY A 25 4.66 -10.87 -4.60
C GLY A 25 3.21 -11.34 -4.56
N VAL A 26 2.28 -10.45 -4.82
CA VAL A 26 0.86 -10.82 -4.92
C VAL A 26 0.67 -11.84 -6.05
N ARG A 27 1.29 -11.61 -7.20
CA ARG A 27 1.18 -12.54 -8.35
C ARG A 27 1.77 -13.91 -8.05
N PHE A 28 2.78 -13.99 -7.20
CA PHE A 28 3.37 -15.27 -6.80
C PHE A 28 2.36 -16.20 -6.13
N THR A 29 1.29 -15.67 -5.55
CA THR A 29 0.23 -16.47 -4.94
C THR A 29 -0.84 -16.93 -5.93
N GLY A 30 -0.72 -16.54 -7.20
CA GLY A 30 -1.75 -16.80 -8.20
C GLY A 30 -2.90 -15.79 -8.17
N SER A 31 -2.78 -14.75 -7.33
CA SER A 31 -3.82 -13.73 -7.21
C SER A 31 -3.68 -12.65 -8.29
N GLU A 32 -4.79 -11.97 -8.57
CA GLU A 32 -4.79 -10.82 -9.46
C GLU A 32 -4.41 -9.57 -8.68
N VAL A 33 -3.71 -8.64 -9.33
CA VAL A 33 -3.33 -7.36 -8.72
C VAL A 33 -3.51 -6.24 -9.73
N GLU A 34 -4.03 -5.11 -9.25
CA GLU A 34 -4.13 -3.89 -10.03
C GLU A 34 -3.42 -2.77 -9.27
N LEU A 35 -2.64 -1.97 -10.01
CA LEU A 35 -1.96 -0.81 -9.45
C LEU A 35 -2.63 0.45 -9.95
N LYS A 36 -2.95 1.36 -9.03
CA LYS A 36 -3.52 2.67 -9.38
C LYS A 36 -2.76 3.77 -8.66
N LYS A 37 -2.34 4.77 -9.39
CA LYS A 37 -1.86 6.00 -8.77
C LYS A 37 -3.03 6.64 -8.04
N VAL A 38 -2.79 7.26 -6.89
CA VAL A 38 -3.86 7.90 -6.12
C VAL A 38 -4.63 8.93 -6.95
N SER A 39 -3.96 9.59 -7.91
CA SER A 39 -4.60 10.55 -8.81
C SER A 39 -5.62 9.91 -9.77
N LYS A 40 -5.57 8.60 -9.95
CA LYS A 40 -6.49 7.87 -10.82
C LYS A 40 -7.73 7.36 -10.09
N VAL A 41 -7.78 7.48 -8.77
CA VAL A 41 -8.95 7.14 -7.99
C VAL A 41 -9.85 8.37 -7.96
N LYS A 42 -10.95 8.32 -8.69
CA LYS A 42 -11.83 9.48 -8.89
C LYS A 42 -13.11 9.40 -8.05
N SER A 43 -13.54 8.20 -7.72
CA SER A 43 -14.75 7.99 -6.93
C SER A 43 -14.59 6.73 -6.06
N GLU A 44 -15.48 6.57 -5.09
CA GLU A 44 -15.52 5.37 -4.26
C GLU A 44 -15.72 4.09 -5.07
N ASP A 45 -16.37 4.18 -6.22
CA ASP A 45 -16.58 3.01 -7.08
C ASP A 45 -15.27 2.43 -7.60
N ASP A 46 -14.25 3.26 -7.75
CA ASP A 46 -12.93 2.81 -8.19
C ASP A 46 -12.27 1.91 -7.15
N LEU A 47 -12.75 1.93 -5.92
CA LEU A 47 -12.21 1.15 -4.80
C LEU A 47 -13.00 -0.13 -4.54
N ASN A 48 -14.14 -0.35 -5.17
CA ASN A 48 -14.97 -1.51 -4.91
C ASN A 48 -14.57 -2.71 -5.76
N GLY A 49 -14.86 -3.91 -5.26
CA GLY A 49 -14.67 -5.14 -6.04
C GLY A 49 -13.36 -5.86 -5.81
N TYR A 50 -12.61 -5.49 -4.77
CA TYR A 50 -11.35 -6.16 -4.42
C TYR A 50 -11.49 -6.89 -3.09
N ASP A 51 -10.61 -7.88 -2.88
CA ASP A 51 -10.58 -8.66 -1.65
C ASP A 51 -9.58 -8.10 -0.64
N ALA A 52 -8.55 -7.42 -1.13
CA ALA A 52 -7.53 -6.82 -0.29
C ALA A 52 -7.06 -5.50 -0.91
N TYR A 53 -6.58 -4.60 -0.04
CA TYR A 53 -6.13 -3.26 -0.43
C TYR A 53 -4.78 -2.97 0.19
N ILE A 54 -3.86 -2.45 -0.61
CA ILE A 54 -2.52 -2.06 -0.14
C ILE A 54 -2.32 -0.60 -0.54
N PHE A 55 -2.13 0.28 0.45
CA PHE A 55 -1.97 1.70 0.21
C PHE A 55 -0.56 2.15 0.59
N GLY A 56 0.03 3.04 -0.20
CA GLY A 56 1.38 3.49 0.08
C GLY A 56 1.73 4.87 -0.47
N CYS A 57 2.58 5.59 0.27
CA CYS A 57 3.13 6.88 -0.13
C CYS A 57 4.44 7.14 0.63
N PRO A 58 5.27 8.09 0.15
CA PRO A 58 6.46 8.48 0.90
C PRO A 58 6.08 9.26 2.16
N THR A 59 7.02 9.34 3.11
CA THR A 59 6.85 10.14 4.32
C THR A 59 7.32 11.57 4.06
N TYR A 60 6.43 12.54 4.25
CA TYR A 60 6.75 13.97 4.20
C TYR A 60 6.38 14.59 5.55
N HIS A 61 7.36 15.28 6.17
CA HIS A 61 7.14 15.95 7.46
C HIS A 61 6.54 14.99 8.51
N ARG A 62 7.03 13.75 8.53
CA ARG A 62 6.62 12.69 9.45
C ARG A 62 5.16 12.25 9.29
N GLU A 63 4.58 12.49 8.12
CA GLU A 63 3.18 12.15 7.85
C GLU A 63 3.02 11.56 6.46
N MET A 64 1.83 11.03 6.19
CA MET A 64 1.45 10.71 4.82
C MET A 64 1.30 11.99 4.01
N THR A 65 1.36 11.88 2.68
CA THR A 65 1.23 13.04 1.80
C THR A 65 -0.18 13.62 1.85
N GLN A 66 -0.31 14.90 1.47
CA GLN A 66 -1.60 15.60 1.49
C GLN A 66 -2.62 14.92 0.58
N ASN A 67 -2.20 14.47 -0.60
CA ASN A 67 -3.12 13.79 -1.51
C ASN A 67 -3.62 12.47 -0.95
N PHE A 68 -2.83 11.79 -0.12
CA PHE A 68 -3.27 10.58 0.56
C PHE A 68 -4.26 10.89 1.68
N LYS A 69 -4.09 12.00 2.37
CA LYS A 69 -5.08 12.45 3.36
C LYS A 69 -6.42 12.71 2.69
N THR A 70 -6.41 13.38 1.54
CA THR A 70 -7.62 13.62 0.76
C THR A 70 -8.24 12.32 0.26
N PHE A 71 -7.39 11.39 -0.21
CA PHE A 71 -7.83 10.09 -0.67
C PHE A 71 -8.60 9.32 0.42
N PHE A 72 -8.17 9.40 1.67
CA PHE A 72 -8.85 8.69 2.75
C PHE A 72 -10.28 9.19 2.98
N PHE A 73 -10.56 10.46 2.73
CA PHE A 73 -11.96 10.93 2.80
C PHE A 73 -12.83 10.25 1.74
N LEU A 74 -12.26 10.02 0.57
CA LEU A 74 -12.94 9.26 -0.47
C LEU A 74 -13.12 7.80 -0.08
N ALA A 75 -12.05 7.20 0.48
CA ALA A 75 -12.05 5.80 0.88
C ALA A 75 -13.09 5.50 1.97
N GLU A 76 -13.38 6.48 2.83
CA GLU A 76 -14.41 6.33 3.86
C GLU A 76 -15.80 6.06 3.26
N LYS A 77 -16.04 6.49 2.04
CA LYS A 77 -17.32 6.26 1.35
C LYS A 77 -17.41 4.90 0.70
N ALA A 78 -16.30 4.20 0.53
CA ALA A 78 -16.27 2.87 -0.04
C ALA A 78 -16.54 1.83 1.05
N GLU A 79 -16.95 0.62 0.63
CA GLU A 79 -17.26 -0.46 1.59
C GLU A 79 -16.01 -1.32 1.78
N LEU A 80 -15.06 -0.84 2.58
CA LEU A 80 -13.79 -1.52 2.81
C LEU A 80 -13.74 -2.26 4.13
N ALA A 81 -14.74 -2.09 5.01
CA ALA A 81 -14.73 -2.72 6.33
C ALA A 81 -14.58 -4.24 6.22
N GLY A 82 -13.68 -4.80 7.03
CA GLY A 82 -13.43 -6.24 7.05
C GLY A 82 -12.53 -6.76 5.95
N LYS A 83 -12.19 -5.94 4.96
CA LYS A 83 -11.28 -6.35 3.89
C LYS A 83 -9.83 -6.37 4.39
N ALA A 84 -9.01 -7.24 3.81
CA ALA A 84 -7.60 -7.33 4.16
C ALA A 84 -6.86 -6.07 3.73
N ALA A 85 -5.90 -5.64 4.54
CA ALA A 85 -5.20 -4.37 4.35
C ALA A 85 -3.69 -4.50 4.52
N GLY A 86 -2.95 -3.74 3.72
CA GLY A 86 -1.53 -3.53 3.88
C GLY A 86 -1.19 -2.06 3.67
N ALA A 87 -0.07 -1.62 4.23
CA ALA A 87 0.38 -0.24 4.14
C ALA A 87 1.89 -0.20 3.95
N PHE A 88 2.37 0.65 3.06
CA PHE A 88 3.80 0.72 2.77
C PHE A 88 4.24 2.15 2.45
N GLY A 89 5.54 2.35 2.41
CA GLY A 89 6.10 3.64 2.01
C GLY A 89 7.60 3.62 1.94
N SER A 90 8.15 4.59 1.22
CA SER A 90 9.58 4.85 1.15
C SER A 90 9.92 6.04 2.03
N TYR A 91 11.16 6.11 2.50
CA TYR A 91 11.60 7.19 3.37
C TYR A 91 13.09 7.49 3.18
N THR A 92 13.49 8.72 3.57
CA THR A 92 14.90 9.10 3.63
C THR A 92 15.35 9.31 5.08
N HIS A 93 14.54 9.98 5.90
CA HIS A 93 14.89 10.33 7.28
C HIS A 93 14.02 9.63 8.31
N SER A 94 12.70 9.63 8.12
CA SER A 94 11.79 8.97 9.04
C SER A 94 10.70 8.23 8.25
N GLY A 95 10.26 7.09 8.77
CA GLY A 95 9.31 6.23 8.09
C GLY A 95 7.94 6.21 8.76
N ASP A 96 7.38 7.37 9.06
CA ASP A 96 6.13 7.48 9.82
C ASP A 96 4.86 7.24 8.98
N ALA A 97 4.89 7.55 7.68
CA ALA A 97 3.69 7.49 6.84
C ALA A 97 3.02 6.10 6.80
N PRO A 98 3.74 4.99 6.60
CA PRO A 98 3.07 3.69 6.55
C PRO A 98 2.32 3.33 7.82
N LYS A 99 2.84 3.71 8.99
CA LYS A 99 2.16 3.46 10.25
C LYS A 99 0.87 4.28 10.35
N VAL A 100 0.90 5.54 9.92
CA VAL A 100 -0.29 6.40 9.91
C VAL A 100 -1.32 5.85 8.92
N ILE A 101 -0.87 5.40 7.75
CA ILE A 101 -1.76 4.77 6.76
C ILE A 101 -2.39 3.52 7.36
N ALA A 102 -1.57 2.65 7.97
CA ALA A 102 -2.05 1.41 8.58
C ALA A 102 -3.09 1.68 9.66
N ASP A 103 -2.82 2.65 10.54
CA ASP A 103 -3.75 3.00 11.61
C ASP A 103 -5.07 3.55 11.04
N THR A 104 -5.00 4.34 9.98
CA THR A 104 -6.21 4.87 9.32
C THR A 104 -7.03 3.72 8.71
N MET A 105 -6.36 2.80 8.02
CA MET A 105 -7.05 1.64 7.43
C MET A 105 -7.73 0.79 8.51
N GLU A 106 -7.03 0.54 9.60
CA GLU A 106 -7.54 -0.33 10.66
C GLU A 106 -8.62 0.34 11.50
N PHE A 107 -8.37 1.57 11.97
CA PHE A 107 -9.24 2.20 12.96
C PHE A 107 -10.31 3.08 12.35
N VAL A 108 -10.08 3.71 11.22
CA VAL A 108 -11.07 4.55 10.53
C VAL A 108 -11.87 3.73 9.52
N LEU A 109 -11.21 2.99 8.64
CA LEU A 109 -11.87 2.20 7.61
C LEU A 109 -12.33 0.83 8.08
N LYS A 110 -11.95 0.43 9.30
CA LYS A 110 -12.33 -0.85 9.91
C LYS A 110 -11.89 -2.06 9.09
N MET A 111 -10.74 -1.96 8.48
CA MET A 111 -10.13 -3.03 7.70
C MET A 111 -9.33 -3.98 8.60
N LYS A 112 -9.01 -5.14 8.07
CA LYS A 112 -8.21 -6.13 8.78
C LYS A 112 -6.76 -6.05 8.32
N MET A 113 -5.91 -5.41 9.13
CA MET A 113 -4.50 -5.21 8.80
C MET A 113 -3.76 -6.55 8.82
N VAL A 114 -2.88 -6.74 7.83
CA VAL A 114 -2.00 -7.90 7.78
C VAL A 114 -1.13 -7.98 9.05
N ASN A 115 -0.84 -9.20 9.51
CA ASN A 115 -0.08 -9.39 10.76
C ASN A 115 1.29 -8.74 10.76
N LEU A 116 1.91 -8.59 9.60
CA LEU A 116 3.20 -7.89 9.47
C LEU A 116 3.11 -6.40 9.77
N GLY A 117 1.90 -5.84 9.78
CA GLY A 117 1.69 -4.40 10.00
C GLY A 117 2.08 -3.59 8.78
N SER A 118 2.61 -2.38 9.02
CA SER A 118 3.08 -1.50 7.96
C SER A 118 4.50 -1.85 7.53
N PHE A 119 4.85 -1.49 6.29
CA PHE A 119 6.15 -1.82 5.69
C PHE A 119 6.85 -0.56 5.17
N ASN A 120 8.08 -0.36 5.62
CA ASN A 120 8.93 0.76 5.21
C ASN A 120 10.15 0.28 4.44
N ALA A 121 10.60 1.08 3.47
CA ALA A 121 11.86 0.82 2.79
C ALA A 121 12.63 2.12 2.60
N LEU A 122 13.95 2.06 2.83
CA LEU A 122 14.85 3.20 2.64
C LEU A 122 14.94 3.51 1.15
N GLU A 123 14.74 4.77 0.78
CA GLU A 123 14.73 5.21 -0.62
C GLU A 123 16.01 4.86 -1.36
N GLY A 124 17.16 5.02 -0.72
CA GLY A 124 18.44 4.71 -1.33
C GLY A 124 18.58 3.23 -1.73
N LYS A 125 18.02 2.33 -0.95
CA LYS A 125 18.04 0.90 -1.28
C LYS A 125 17.10 0.57 -2.43
N LEU A 126 15.96 1.26 -2.50
CA LEU A 126 15.02 1.09 -3.60
C LEU A 126 15.62 1.58 -4.92
N GLN A 127 16.35 2.70 -4.88
CA GLN A 127 17.01 3.24 -6.07
C GLN A 127 18.06 2.30 -6.63
N LYS A 128 18.70 1.52 -5.78
CA LYS A 128 19.74 0.54 -6.16
C LYS A 128 19.17 -0.84 -6.45
N ASP A 129 17.87 -1.03 -6.32
CA ASP A 129 17.22 -2.33 -6.45
C ASP A 129 17.89 -3.39 -5.57
N ASP A 130 18.16 -3.02 -4.31
CA ASP A 130 18.79 -3.91 -3.33
C ASP A 130 17.99 -5.20 -3.22
N ALA A 131 18.68 -6.35 -3.35
CA ALA A 131 18.01 -7.65 -3.42
C ALA A 131 17.18 -7.98 -2.19
N GLU A 132 17.63 -7.57 -1.01
CA GLU A 132 16.89 -7.81 0.23
C GLU A 132 15.60 -6.98 0.27
N ILE A 133 15.66 -5.74 -0.22
CA ILE A 133 14.47 -4.87 -0.27
C ILE A 133 13.47 -5.37 -1.31
N VAL A 134 13.95 -5.79 -2.47
CA VAL A 134 13.08 -6.37 -3.50
C VAL A 134 12.34 -7.58 -2.94
N LYS A 135 13.09 -8.48 -2.28
CA LYS A 135 12.50 -9.68 -1.68
C LYS A 135 11.50 -9.32 -0.57
N ALA A 136 11.83 -8.34 0.27
CA ALA A 136 10.95 -7.90 1.35
C ALA A 136 9.64 -7.34 0.80
N CYS A 137 9.69 -6.57 -0.30
CA CYS A 137 8.49 -6.07 -0.97
C CYS A 137 7.62 -7.22 -1.48
N GLN A 138 8.25 -8.18 -2.15
CA GLN A 138 7.54 -9.35 -2.68
C GLN A 138 6.91 -10.16 -1.56
N ASP A 139 7.65 -10.39 -0.47
CA ASP A 139 7.14 -11.12 0.70
C ASP A 139 5.96 -10.40 1.34
N TYR A 140 5.99 -9.07 1.38
CA TYR A 140 4.89 -8.28 1.93
C TYR A 140 3.62 -8.46 1.09
N GLY A 141 3.74 -8.33 -0.23
CA GLY A 141 2.60 -8.53 -1.12
C GLY A 141 2.01 -9.93 -1.01
N LYS A 142 2.88 -10.92 -0.95
CA LYS A 142 2.47 -12.31 -0.77
C LYS A 142 1.71 -12.49 0.54
N ALA A 143 2.21 -11.92 1.64
CA ALA A 143 1.57 -12.03 2.95
C ALA A 143 0.17 -11.42 2.96
N VAL A 144 -0.01 -10.25 2.32
CA VAL A 144 -1.34 -9.62 2.24
C VAL A 144 -2.29 -10.49 1.43
N ALA A 145 -1.86 -10.99 0.27
CA ALA A 145 -2.70 -11.82 -0.59
C ALA A 145 -3.10 -13.13 0.13
N GLU A 146 -2.21 -13.70 0.91
CA GLU A 146 -2.48 -14.93 1.65
C GLU A 146 -3.43 -14.74 2.83
N THR A 147 -3.68 -13.50 3.24
CA THR A 147 -4.63 -13.17 4.31
C THR A 147 -6.09 -13.33 3.86
N VAL A 148 -6.33 -13.29 2.57
CA VAL A 148 -7.68 -13.37 1.99
C VAL A 148 -8.23 -14.79 2.03
#